data_3b2e04ff1737a4224a4755d695e0f40f
#
_entry.id   3b2e04ff1737a4224a4755d695e0f40f
#
_cell.length_a   1.000
_cell.length_b   1.000
_cell.length_c   1.000
_cell.angle_alpha   90.00
_cell.angle_beta   90.00
_cell.angle_gamma   90.00
#
_symmetry.space_group_name_H-M   'P 1'
#
loop_
_entity.id
_entity.type
_entity.pdbx_description
1 polymer ?
#
loop_
_entity_poly.entity_id
_entity_poly.type
_entity_poly.pdbx_seq_one_letter_code
_entity_poly.pdbx_strand_id
1 'polypeptide(L)'
;MSKKIVLALGGNALGDDLAGQMKAVKITSQAIVDLIAQGHEVIVTHGNGPQVGMINQAFEAAAKTEAHSPMLPMSVCVALSQGYIGYDLQNALREELLSRGINKPVATLVTQVEVDANDPAFLNPSKPIGSFFTEQEAEQLTKQGYTLKEDAGRGYRRVVASPKPVDIIEKETVKALVDAGQVVITVGGGGIPVIREGNHLRGASAVIDKDWASARLAEMIDADMLIILTAVEKVAINFGKENEQWLDRLSLSDAERFIEEGHFAKGSMLPKVEAAASFARSRAGREALITVLSKAKEGIEGKTGTVICQ
;
A
#
# COMPACT_ATOMS: atom_id res chain seq x y z
N MET A 1 -10.14 24.58 -0.48
CA MET A 1 -11.28 23.76 -0.91
C MET A 1 -11.13 22.37 -0.33
N SER A 2 -12.23 21.71 0.07
CA SER A 2 -12.21 20.29 0.47
C SER A 2 -11.79 19.43 -0.71
N LYS A 3 -11.00 18.38 -0.45
CA LYS A 3 -10.59 17.38 -1.45
C LYS A 3 -10.95 16.00 -0.96
N LYS A 4 -11.32 15.10 -1.88
CA LYS A 4 -11.39 13.65 -1.64
C LYS A 4 -10.00 13.07 -1.87
N ILE A 5 -9.38 12.53 -0.82
CA ILE A 5 -7.98 12.10 -0.81
C ILE A 5 -7.90 10.61 -0.54
N VAL A 6 -7.23 9.86 -1.40
CA VAL A 6 -6.76 8.52 -1.07
C VAL A 6 -5.34 8.61 -0.53
N LEU A 7 -5.14 8.17 0.71
CA LEU A 7 -3.87 8.22 1.43
C LEU A 7 -3.30 6.80 1.56
N ALA A 8 -2.21 6.54 0.85
CA ALA A 8 -1.53 5.25 0.84
C ALA A 8 -0.40 5.20 1.89
N LEU A 9 -0.62 4.50 3.00
CA LEU A 9 0.35 4.35 4.09
C LEU A 9 1.48 3.38 3.71
N GLY A 10 2.73 3.83 3.83
CA GLY A 10 3.93 3.01 3.68
C GLY A 10 4.19 2.11 4.90
N GLY A 11 5.15 1.18 4.77
CA GLY A 11 5.54 0.30 5.89
C GLY A 11 5.97 1.05 7.14
N ASN A 12 6.69 2.16 6.99
CA ASN A 12 7.13 3.00 8.12
C ASN A 12 5.98 3.60 8.95
N ALA A 13 4.78 3.69 8.37
CA ALA A 13 3.58 4.18 9.06
C ALA A 13 2.89 3.11 9.92
N LEU A 14 3.35 1.85 9.84
CA LEU A 14 2.70 0.70 10.49
C LEU A 14 3.60 -0.05 11.47
N GLY A 15 4.92 0.21 11.50
CA GLY A 15 5.88 -0.57 12.30
C GLY A 15 6.10 -1.99 11.80
N ASP A 16 7.13 -2.65 12.33
CA ASP A 16 7.57 -3.98 11.89
C ASP A 16 7.13 -5.11 12.84
N ASP A 17 6.75 -4.78 14.06
CA ASP A 17 6.23 -5.71 15.07
C ASP A 17 4.98 -5.13 15.77
N LEU A 18 4.34 -5.91 16.63
CA LEU A 18 3.11 -5.53 17.32
C LEU A 18 3.28 -4.24 18.16
N ALA A 19 4.35 -4.14 18.94
CA ALA A 19 4.61 -2.98 19.82
C ALA A 19 4.94 -1.73 18.98
N GLY A 20 5.72 -1.89 17.92
CA GLY A 20 6.02 -0.85 16.94
C GLY A 20 4.78 -0.40 16.19
N GLN A 21 3.91 -1.33 15.79
CA GLN A 21 2.65 -1.02 15.12
C GLN A 21 1.73 -0.16 15.99
N MET A 22 1.55 -0.51 17.26
CA MET A 22 0.73 0.27 18.19
C MET A 22 1.21 1.73 18.36
N LYS A 23 2.53 1.95 18.34
CA LYS A 23 3.12 3.32 18.37
C LYS A 23 2.94 4.02 17.02
N ALA A 24 3.23 3.33 15.93
CA ALA A 24 3.18 3.89 14.58
C ALA A 24 1.77 4.33 14.20
N VAL A 25 0.73 3.52 14.48
CA VAL A 25 -0.66 3.88 14.16
C VAL A 25 -1.15 5.11 14.92
N LYS A 26 -0.67 5.37 16.15
CA LYS A 26 -0.99 6.59 16.90
C LYS A 26 -0.43 7.84 16.21
N ILE A 27 0.84 7.80 15.80
CA ILE A 27 1.48 8.90 15.07
C ILE A 27 0.80 9.11 13.71
N THR A 28 0.52 8.02 13.02
CA THR A 28 -0.16 8.01 11.72
C THR A 28 -1.56 8.62 11.82
N SER A 29 -2.30 8.27 12.87
CA SER A 29 -3.66 8.80 13.10
C SER A 29 -3.67 10.31 13.31
N GLN A 30 -2.68 10.87 14.01
CA GLN A 30 -2.56 12.31 14.19
C GLN A 30 -2.44 13.04 12.84
N ALA A 31 -1.54 12.57 11.97
CA ALA A 31 -1.35 13.17 10.65
C ALA A 31 -2.60 13.02 9.75
N ILE A 32 -3.30 11.89 9.82
CA ILE A 32 -4.55 11.69 9.07
C ILE A 32 -5.65 12.63 9.58
N VAL A 33 -5.79 12.76 10.90
CA VAL A 33 -6.82 13.62 11.51
C VAL A 33 -6.51 15.10 11.28
N ASP A 34 -5.24 15.50 11.11
CA ASP A 34 -4.88 16.86 10.66
C ASP A 34 -5.52 17.19 9.29
N LEU A 35 -5.53 16.25 8.36
CA LEU A 35 -6.16 16.42 7.04
C LEU A 35 -7.69 16.47 7.15
N ILE A 36 -8.27 15.62 7.99
CA ILE A 36 -9.73 15.59 8.24
C ILE A 36 -10.18 16.90 8.90
N ALA A 37 -9.40 17.43 9.83
CA ALA A 37 -9.69 18.71 10.50
C ALA A 37 -9.63 19.91 9.54
N GLN A 38 -8.90 19.82 8.43
CA GLN A 38 -8.90 20.79 7.35
C GLN A 38 -10.12 20.69 6.43
N GLY A 39 -11.01 19.73 6.68
CA GLY A 39 -12.24 19.51 5.93
C GLY A 39 -12.09 18.55 4.74
N HIS A 40 -10.97 17.83 4.62
CA HIS A 40 -10.79 16.82 3.57
C HIS A 40 -11.55 15.52 3.87
N GLU A 41 -11.99 14.84 2.83
CA GLU A 41 -12.48 13.46 2.88
C GLU A 41 -11.30 12.53 2.68
N VAL A 42 -10.95 11.73 3.71
CA VAL A 42 -9.76 10.89 3.68
C VAL A 42 -10.14 9.42 3.65
N ILE A 43 -9.67 8.72 2.62
CA ILE A 43 -9.76 7.28 2.47
C ILE A 43 -8.34 6.73 2.67
N VAL A 44 -8.19 5.77 3.57
CA VAL A 44 -6.89 5.24 3.98
C VAL A 44 -6.68 3.86 3.37
N THR A 45 -5.54 3.69 2.71
CA THR A 45 -5.04 2.37 2.29
C THR A 45 -3.71 2.09 2.98
N HIS A 46 -3.32 0.84 3.12
CA HIS A 46 -2.08 0.49 3.81
C HIS A 46 -1.37 -0.71 3.18
N GLY A 47 -0.06 -0.83 3.41
CA GLY A 47 0.70 -2.04 3.12
C GLY A 47 0.50 -3.12 4.19
N ASN A 48 1.03 -4.33 3.94
CA ASN A 48 0.96 -5.46 4.87
C ASN A 48 2.18 -6.40 4.78
N GLY A 49 3.24 -6.00 4.10
CA GLY A 49 4.35 -6.91 3.76
C GLY A 49 4.89 -7.74 4.94
N PRO A 50 5.28 -7.14 6.07
CA PRO A 50 5.69 -7.90 7.26
C PRO A 50 4.55 -8.78 7.82
N GLN A 51 3.35 -8.21 7.97
CA GLN A 51 2.23 -8.87 8.64
C GLN A 51 1.69 -10.07 7.85
N VAL A 52 1.53 -9.96 6.53
CA VAL A 52 1.06 -11.08 5.70
C VAL A 52 2.07 -12.23 5.69
N GLY A 53 3.36 -11.91 5.70
CA GLY A 53 4.41 -12.92 5.78
C GLY A 53 4.43 -13.63 7.14
N MET A 54 4.30 -12.89 8.23
CA MET A 54 4.19 -13.44 9.59
C MET A 54 2.98 -14.38 9.72
N ILE A 55 1.80 -13.96 9.24
CA ILE A 55 0.59 -14.77 9.24
C ILE A 55 0.82 -16.06 8.45
N ASN A 56 1.35 -15.95 7.23
CA ASN A 56 1.61 -17.12 6.39
C ASN A 56 2.59 -18.09 7.05
N GLN A 57 3.71 -17.60 7.61
CA GLN A 57 4.70 -18.43 8.32
C GLN A 57 4.10 -19.13 9.55
N ALA A 58 3.26 -18.43 10.33
CA ALA A 58 2.63 -19.00 11.52
C ALA A 58 1.74 -20.21 11.16
N PHE A 59 0.91 -20.09 10.12
CA PHE A 59 0.07 -21.19 9.66
C PHE A 59 0.86 -22.30 8.98
N GLU A 60 1.91 -21.99 8.21
CA GLU A 60 2.82 -23.01 7.64
C GLU A 60 3.55 -23.80 8.74
N ALA A 61 4.00 -23.14 9.81
CA ALA A 61 4.62 -23.80 10.95
C ALA A 61 3.62 -24.69 11.70
N ALA A 62 2.43 -24.17 12.00
CA ALA A 62 1.38 -24.90 12.69
C ALA A 62 0.89 -26.13 11.91
N ALA A 63 0.86 -26.07 10.58
CA ALA A 63 0.50 -27.20 9.73
C ALA A 63 1.50 -28.38 9.80
N LYS A 64 2.76 -28.09 10.16
CA LYS A 64 3.83 -29.10 10.31
C LYS A 64 3.90 -29.70 11.73
N THR A 65 3.09 -29.22 12.66
CA THR A 65 3.05 -29.68 14.07
C THR A 65 1.85 -30.61 14.31
N GLU A 66 1.79 -31.19 15.51
CA GLU A 66 0.66 -32.02 15.97
C GLU A 66 -0.68 -31.24 16.02
N ALA A 67 -0.65 -29.91 15.97
CA ALA A 67 -1.84 -29.07 15.90
C ALA A 67 -2.62 -29.25 14.59
N HIS A 68 -1.99 -29.80 13.53
CA HIS A 68 -2.59 -30.05 12.22
C HIS A 68 -3.45 -28.89 11.67
N SER A 69 -3.03 -27.64 11.96
CA SER A 69 -3.72 -26.46 11.44
C SER A 69 -3.67 -26.45 9.91
N PRO A 70 -4.74 -26.03 9.22
CA PRO A 70 -4.72 -25.95 7.77
C PRO A 70 -3.70 -24.91 7.29
N MET A 71 -3.04 -25.19 6.18
CA MET A 71 -2.29 -24.15 5.46
C MET A 71 -3.28 -23.15 4.86
N LEU A 72 -3.03 -21.87 5.07
CA LEU A 72 -3.88 -20.82 4.52
C LEU A 72 -3.40 -20.36 3.14
N PRO A 73 -4.31 -20.21 2.17
CA PRO A 73 -4.00 -19.54 0.91
C PRO A 73 -3.54 -18.11 1.15
N MET A 74 -2.68 -17.58 0.26
CA MET A 74 -2.15 -16.20 0.40
C MET A 74 -3.25 -15.14 0.43
N SER A 75 -4.32 -15.32 -0.34
CA SER A 75 -5.49 -14.43 -0.31
C SER A 75 -6.15 -14.35 1.07
N VAL A 76 -6.24 -15.48 1.80
CA VAL A 76 -6.76 -15.50 3.17
C VAL A 76 -5.79 -14.84 4.15
N CYS A 77 -4.48 -15.03 3.97
CA CYS A 77 -3.47 -14.31 4.77
C CYS A 77 -3.57 -12.79 4.57
N VAL A 78 -3.83 -12.33 3.34
CA VAL A 78 -4.08 -10.91 3.06
C VAL A 78 -5.36 -10.45 3.77
N ALA A 79 -6.45 -11.20 3.72
CA ALA A 79 -7.70 -10.88 4.42
C ALA A 79 -7.49 -10.74 5.94
N LEU A 80 -6.78 -11.67 6.57
CA LEU A 80 -6.43 -11.59 7.99
C LEU A 80 -5.58 -10.35 8.30
N SER A 81 -4.64 -9.99 7.42
CA SER A 81 -3.84 -8.79 7.60
C SER A 81 -4.66 -7.49 7.51
N GLN A 82 -5.71 -7.46 6.70
CA GLN A 82 -6.64 -6.32 6.64
C GLN A 82 -7.38 -6.14 7.97
N GLY A 83 -7.89 -7.23 8.55
CA GLY A 83 -8.53 -7.20 9.86
C GLY A 83 -7.57 -6.77 10.96
N TYR A 84 -6.36 -7.33 10.99
CA TYR A 84 -5.33 -7.04 11.99
C TYR A 84 -4.90 -5.56 11.95
N ILE A 85 -4.41 -5.10 10.81
CA ILE A 85 -3.91 -3.72 10.66
C ILE A 85 -5.08 -2.72 10.73
N GLY A 86 -6.20 -3.04 10.09
CA GLY A 86 -7.38 -2.19 10.06
C GLY A 86 -7.98 -1.99 11.45
N TYR A 87 -8.00 -3.01 12.30
CA TYR A 87 -8.43 -2.91 13.69
C TYR A 87 -7.60 -1.87 14.47
N ASP A 88 -6.27 -1.95 14.38
CA ASP A 88 -5.40 -1.03 15.11
C ASP A 88 -5.53 0.42 14.58
N LEU A 89 -5.55 0.61 13.25
CA LEU A 89 -5.75 1.91 12.62
C LEU A 89 -7.12 2.50 12.96
N GLN A 90 -8.18 1.71 12.90
CA GLN A 90 -9.55 2.14 13.20
C GLN A 90 -9.67 2.64 14.64
N ASN A 91 -9.09 1.92 15.61
CA ASN A 91 -9.09 2.32 17.01
C ASN A 91 -8.29 3.61 17.22
N ALA A 92 -7.08 3.70 16.67
CA ALA A 92 -6.22 4.87 16.81
C ALA A 92 -6.83 6.12 16.16
N LEU A 93 -7.43 5.98 14.97
CA LEU A 93 -8.14 7.08 14.30
C LEU A 93 -9.37 7.53 15.10
N ARG A 94 -10.16 6.58 15.59
CA ARG A 94 -11.33 6.91 16.43
C ARG A 94 -10.91 7.65 17.69
N GLU A 95 -9.88 7.19 18.41
CA GLU A 95 -9.34 7.83 19.60
C GLU A 95 -8.89 9.27 19.29
N GLU A 96 -8.12 9.48 18.22
CA GLU A 96 -7.61 10.79 17.84
C GLU A 96 -8.73 11.76 17.39
N LEU A 97 -9.71 11.28 16.61
CA LEU A 97 -10.87 12.08 16.20
C LEU A 97 -11.66 12.57 17.40
N LEU A 98 -11.97 11.66 18.34
CA LEU A 98 -12.74 12.01 19.55
C LEU A 98 -11.95 12.97 20.48
N SER A 99 -10.63 12.80 20.59
CA SER A 99 -9.79 13.71 21.40
C SER A 99 -9.80 15.16 20.87
N ARG A 100 -10.06 15.33 19.56
CA ARG A 100 -10.21 16.65 18.91
C ARG A 100 -11.68 17.10 18.78
N GLY A 101 -12.63 16.40 19.37
CA GLY A 101 -14.05 16.73 19.30
C GLY A 101 -14.67 16.49 17.89
N ILE A 102 -14.02 15.70 17.05
CA ILE A 102 -14.52 15.38 15.71
C ILE A 102 -15.29 14.05 15.78
N ASN A 103 -16.60 14.11 15.62
CA ASN A 103 -17.46 12.92 15.63
C ASN A 103 -17.65 12.37 14.23
N LYS A 104 -16.62 11.69 13.68
CA LYS A 104 -16.69 10.97 12.42
C LYS A 104 -16.54 9.47 12.67
N PRO A 105 -17.44 8.62 12.15
CA PRO A 105 -17.26 7.16 12.18
C PRO A 105 -16.05 6.74 11.36
N VAL A 106 -15.37 5.69 11.83
CA VAL A 106 -14.26 5.05 11.11
C VAL A 106 -14.64 3.61 10.84
N ALA A 107 -14.51 3.15 9.61
CA ALA A 107 -14.82 1.79 9.21
C ALA A 107 -13.64 1.14 8.49
N THR A 108 -13.30 -0.09 8.87
CA THR A 108 -12.39 -0.94 8.10
C THR A 108 -13.21 -1.87 7.21
N LEU A 109 -12.95 -1.82 5.90
CA LEU A 109 -13.63 -2.62 4.91
C LEU A 109 -12.70 -3.71 4.39
N VAL A 110 -13.11 -4.97 4.55
CA VAL A 110 -12.47 -6.10 3.87
C VAL A 110 -12.68 -5.93 2.37
N THR A 111 -11.57 -5.84 1.61
CA THR A 111 -11.61 -5.41 0.22
C THR A 111 -10.89 -6.40 -0.69
N GLN A 112 -11.58 -6.84 -1.74
CA GLN A 112 -11.08 -7.71 -2.78
C GLN A 112 -10.66 -6.89 -4.00
N VAL A 113 -9.56 -7.31 -4.63
CA VAL A 113 -9.03 -6.68 -5.83
C VAL A 113 -8.87 -7.70 -6.92
N GLU A 114 -9.59 -7.48 -8.01
CA GLU A 114 -9.51 -8.35 -9.18
C GLU A 114 -8.19 -8.17 -9.91
N VAL A 115 -7.59 -9.29 -10.31
CA VAL A 115 -6.36 -9.36 -11.11
C VAL A 115 -6.58 -10.25 -12.32
N ASP A 116 -5.81 -9.99 -13.39
CA ASP A 116 -5.83 -10.85 -14.57
C ASP A 116 -5.10 -12.18 -14.26
N ALA A 117 -5.77 -13.31 -14.53
CA ALA A 117 -5.18 -14.64 -14.37
C ALA A 117 -3.92 -14.85 -15.23
N ASN A 118 -3.78 -14.11 -16.33
CA ASN A 118 -2.67 -14.18 -17.27
C ASN A 118 -1.60 -13.12 -17.03
N ASP A 119 -1.68 -12.36 -15.93
CA ASP A 119 -0.66 -11.35 -15.62
C ASP A 119 0.73 -12.03 -15.52
N PRO A 120 1.75 -11.53 -16.27
CA PRO A 120 3.09 -12.10 -16.28
C PRO A 120 3.77 -12.14 -14.91
N ALA A 121 3.29 -11.38 -13.93
CA ALA A 121 3.77 -11.40 -12.56
C ALA A 121 3.61 -12.78 -11.90
N PHE A 122 2.64 -13.59 -12.33
CA PHE A 122 2.48 -14.96 -11.81
C PHE A 122 3.65 -15.87 -12.23
N LEU A 123 4.27 -15.61 -13.37
CA LEU A 123 5.45 -16.34 -13.84
C LEU A 123 6.76 -15.76 -13.31
N ASN A 124 6.75 -14.49 -12.87
CA ASN A 124 7.92 -13.76 -12.40
C ASN A 124 7.70 -13.12 -11.02
N PRO A 125 7.63 -13.90 -9.93
CA PRO A 125 7.43 -13.39 -8.58
C PRO A 125 8.48 -12.33 -8.21
N SER A 126 8.03 -11.19 -7.68
CA SER A 126 8.91 -10.06 -7.37
C SER A 126 8.58 -9.33 -6.07
N LYS A 127 7.39 -9.53 -5.48
CA LYS A 127 6.95 -8.83 -4.27
C LYS A 127 7.53 -9.47 -3.01
N PRO A 128 8.43 -8.78 -2.27
CA PRO A 128 8.98 -9.32 -1.03
C PRO A 128 7.92 -9.34 0.08
N ILE A 129 7.84 -10.45 0.80
CA ILE A 129 6.97 -10.64 1.98
C ILE A 129 7.74 -11.27 3.14
N GLY A 130 7.23 -11.09 4.36
CA GLY A 130 7.74 -11.73 5.57
C GLY A 130 9.09 -11.19 6.03
N SER A 131 9.79 -12.00 6.82
CA SER A 131 11.07 -11.69 7.44
C SER A 131 12.24 -11.78 6.46
N PHE A 132 13.37 -11.24 6.86
CA PHE A 132 14.65 -11.42 6.20
C PHE A 132 15.28 -12.76 6.59
N PHE A 133 15.96 -13.37 5.64
CA PHE A 133 16.71 -14.63 5.78
C PHE A 133 18.17 -14.40 5.43
N THR A 134 19.05 -15.15 6.07
CA THR A 134 20.45 -15.29 5.65
C THR A 134 20.52 -16.06 4.32
N GLU A 135 21.64 -15.98 3.63
CA GLU A 135 21.88 -16.74 2.39
C GLU A 135 21.70 -18.25 2.60
N GLN A 136 22.18 -18.77 3.71
CA GLN A 136 22.11 -20.19 4.07
C GLN A 136 20.65 -20.67 4.29
N GLU A 137 19.84 -19.84 4.97
CA GLU A 137 18.41 -20.11 5.15
C GLU A 137 17.66 -20.01 3.83
N ALA A 138 18.01 -19.03 2.98
CA ALA A 138 17.40 -18.85 1.67
C ALA A 138 17.64 -20.05 0.74
N GLU A 139 18.86 -20.64 0.74
CA GLU A 139 19.15 -21.86 0.01
C GLU A 139 18.29 -23.05 0.47
N GLN A 140 18.08 -23.18 1.79
CA GLN A 140 17.25 -24.26 2.34
C GLN A 140 15.79 -24.09 1.95
N LEU A 141 15.26 -22.86 2.03
CA LEU A 141 13.88 -22.55 1.65
C LEU A 141 13.67 -22.72 0.14
N THR A 142 14.66 -22.39 -0.68
CA THR A 142 14.61 -22.61 -2.14
C THR A 142 14.48 -24.11 -2.47
N LYS A 143 15.20 -24.99 -1.75
CA LYS A 143 15.04 -26.44 -1.90
C LYS A 143 13.66 -26.95 -1.50
N GLN A 144 12.94 -26.20 -0.67
CA GLN A 144 11.54 -26.49 -0.29
C GLN A 144 10.51 -25.91 -1.29
N GLY A 145 10.97 -25.27 -2.38
CA GLY A 145 10.09 -24.75 -3.44
C GLY A 145 9.71 -23.26 -3.28
N TYR A 146 10.29 -22.54 -2.33
CA TYR A 146 10.05 -21.11 -2.20
C TYR A 146 10.95 -20.31 -3.16
N THR A 147 10.42 -19.20 -3.66
CA THR A 147 11.22 -18.24 -4.43
C THR A 147 11.73 -17.16 -3.48
N LEU A 148 13.04 -16.99 -3.39
CA LEU A 148 13.69 -15.96 -2.59
C LEU A 148 14.52 -15.04 -3.48
N LYS A 149 14.58 -13.76 -3.10
CA LYS A 149 15.42 -12.75 -3.74
C LYS A 149 16.13 -11.91 -2.69
N GLU A 150 17.33 -11.48 -3.00
CA GLU A 150 18.06 -10.50 -2.20
C GLU A 150 17.28 -9.17 -2.21
N ASP A 151 17.16 -8.51 -1.04
CA ASP A 151 16.39 -7.29 -0.85
C ASP A 151 17.29 -6.16 -0.30
N ALA A 152 17.87 -5.43 -1.20
CA ALA A 152 18.60 -4.18 -0.97
C ALA A 152 19.71 -4.26 0.10
N GLY A 153 20.54 -5.29 0.08
CA GLY A 153 21.67 -5.47 0.98
C GLY A 153 21.30 -5.89 2.41
N ARG A 154 19.99 -6.13 2.69
CA ARG A 154 19.49 -6.48 4.03
C ARG A 154 19.35 -7.98 4.26
N GLY A 155 19.57 -8.80 3.23
CA GLY A 155 19.39 -10.24 3.23
C GLY A 155 18.36 -10.70 2.20
N TYR A 156 17.92 -11.92 2.30
CA TYR A 156 16.99 -12.55 1.37
C TYR A 156 15.55 -12.49 1.90
N ARG A 157 14.59 -12.30 1.00
CA ARG A 157 13.17 -12.40 1.33
C ARG A 157 12.44 -13.31 0.35
N ARG A 158 11.41 -13.99 0.86
CA ARG A 158 10.47 -14.69 0.01
C ARG A 158 9.77 -13.68 -0.90
N VAL A 159 9.64 -14.02 -2.18
CA VAL A 159 8.91 -13.21 -3.15
C VAL A 159 7.71 -13.98 -3.68
N VAL A 160 6.61 -13.25 -3.88
CA VAL A 160 5.36 -13.75 -4.45
C VAL A 160 4.98 -12.94 -5.69
N ALA A 161 4.01 -13.43 -6.47
CA ALA A 161 3.45 -12.69 -7.59
C ALA A 161 2.85 -11.35 -7.12
N SER A 162 2.99 -10.32 -7.95
CA SER A 162 2.40 -8.99 -7.68
C SER A 162 1.74 -8.46 -8.97
N PRO A 163 0.59 -9.03 -9.36
CA PRO A 163 -0.12 -8.61 -10.56
C PRO A 163 -0.70 -7.21 -10.41
N LYS A 164 -1.00 -6.57 -11.54
CA LYS A 164 -1.65 -5.24 -11.57
C LYS A 164 -3.12 -5.35 -11.15
N PRO A 165 -3.65 -4.39 -10.38
CA PRO A 165 -5.06 -4.35 -10.03
C PRO A 165 -5.91 -3.99 -11.25
N VAL A 166 -6.95 -4.78 -11.50
CA VAL A 166 -7.92 -4.56 -12.60
C VAL A 166 -9.15 -3.83 -12.09
N ASP A 167 -9.75 -4.34 -11.01
CA ASP A 167 -10.96 -3.76 -10.40
C ASP A 167 -10.91 -3.87 -8.87
N ILE A 168 -11.60 -2.94 -8.19
CA ILE A 168 -11.85 -3.00 -6.75
C ILE A 168 -13.30 -3.44 -6.57
N ILE A 169 -13.50 -4.63 -6.02
CA ILE A 169 -14.84 -5.24 -5.97
C ILE A 169 -15.81 -4.41 -5.12
N GLU A 170 -15.37 -3.95 -3.96
CA GLU A 170 -16.18 -3.19 -3.01
C GLU A 170 -16.18 -1.66 -3.24
N LYS A 171 -15.78 -1.18 -4.43
CA LYS A 171 -15.68 0.27 -4.74
C LYS A 171 -16.97 1.05 -4.48
N GLU A 172 -18.14 0.47 -4.78
CA GLU A 172 -19.42 1.14 -4.54
C GLU A 172 -19.75 1.23 -3.05
N THR A 173 -19.36 0.24 -2.26
CA THR A 173 -19.46 0.28 -0.79
C THR A 173 -18.54 1.36 -0.22
N VAL A 174 -17.29 1.46 -0.72
CA VAL A 174 -16.37 2.53 -0.32
C VAL A 174 -16.96 3.90 -0.61
N LYS A 175 -17.49 4.12 -1.82
CA LYS A 175 -18.18 5.39 -2.18
C LYS A 175 -19.32 5.70 -1.22
N ALA A 176 -20.21 4.73 -0.96
CA ALA A 176 -21.36 4.93 -0.09
C ALA A 176 -20.96 5.34 1.34
N LEU A 177 -19.89 4.73 1.89
CA LEU A 177 -19.38 5.07 3.22
C LEU A 177 -18.74 6.47 3.23
N VAL A 178 -17.97 6.82 2.21
CA VAL A 178 -17.36 8.15 2.07
C VAL A 178 -18.42 9.23 1.94
N ASP A 179 -19.41 9.01 1.08
CA ASP A 179 -20.54 9.95 0.86
C ASP A 179 -21.39 10.11 2.14
N ALA A 180 -21.43 9.08 3.00
CA ALA A 180 -22.03 9.17 4.34
C ALA A 180 -21.11 9.88 5.37
N GLY A 181 -19.99 10.45 4.95
CA GLY A 181 -19.06 11.22 5.78
C GLY A 181 -18.14 10.40 6.67
N GLN A 182 -18.02 9.09 6.44
CA GLN A 182 -17.16 8.21 7.22
C GLN A 182 -15.70 8.28 6.77
N VAL A 183 -14.77 7.97 7.68
CA VAL A 183 -13.38 7.68 7.36
C VAL A 183 -13.27 6.19 7.03
N VAL A 184 -12.80 5.84 5.84
CA VAL A 184 -12.77 4.46 5.36
C VAL A 184 -11.34 3.96 5.25
N ILE A 185 -11.03 2.86 5.93
CA ILE A 185 -9.80 2.09 5.75
C ILE A 185 -10.13 0.93 4.82
N THR A 186 -9.46 0.83 3.67
CA THR A 186 -9.82 -0.12 2.62
C THR A 186 -8.60 -0.52 1.78
N VAL A 187 -8.73 -1.52 0.93
CA VAL A 187 -7.66 -2.01 0.04
C VAL A 187 -6.36 -2.32 0.79
N GLY A 188 -6.48 -2.76 2.05
CA GLY A 188 -5.35 -3.08 2.89
C GLY A 188 -4.47 -4.17 2.28
N GLY A 189 -3.13 -3.96 2.32
CA GLY A 189 -2.16 -4.86 1.71
C GLY A 189 -2.21 -4.91 0.17
N GLY A 190 -2.85 -3.93 -0.47
CA GLY A 190 -3.13 -3.94 -1.89
C GLY A 190 -4.44 -4.63 -2.27
N GLY A 191 -5.23 -5.04 -1.26
CA GLY A 191 -6.48 -5.80 -1.42
C GLY A 191 -6.27 -7.32 -1.51
N ILE A 192 -7.32 -8.08 -1.21
CA ILE A 192 -7.33 -9.53 -1.35
C ILE A 192 -7.32 -9.85 -2.85
N PRO A 193 -6.27 -10.49 -3.38
CA PRO A 193 -6.18 -10.77 -4.80
C PRO A 193 -7.19 -11.85 -5.20
N VAL A 194 -8.03 -11.55 -6.18
CA VAL A 194 -9.03 -12.50 -6.71
C VAL A 194 -9.02 -12.51 -8.23
N ILE A 195 -9.35 -13.67 -8.79
CA ILE A 195 -9.56 -13.88 -10.21
C ILE A 195 -11.06 -14.13 -10.42
N ARG A 196 -11.66 -13.43 -11.36
CA ARG A 196 -13.08 -13.58 -11.69
C ARG A 196 -13.32 -14.79 -12.61
N GLU A 197 -14.17 -15.68 -12.18
CA GLU A 197 -14.62 -16.85 -12.92
C GLU A 197 -16.17 -16.84 -13.00
N GLY A 198 -16.71 -16.08 -13.95
CA GLY A 198 -18.14 -15.78 -14.02
C GLY A 198 -18.59 -14.95 -12.81
N ASN A 199 -19.52 -15.49 -12.01
CA ASN A 199 -19.98 -14.86 -10.77
C ASN A 199 -19.14 -15.22 -9.54
N HIS A 200 -18.18 -16.13 -9.69
CA HIS A 200 -17.30 -16.56 -8.60
C HIS A 200 -16.01 -15.75 -8.59
N LEU A 201 -15.51 -15.45 -7.38
CA LEU A 201 -14.23 -14.82 -7.15
C LEU A 201 -13.31 -15.82 -6.47
N ARG A 202 -12.34 -16.32 -7.21
CA ARG A 202 -11.35 -17.27 -6.69
C ARG A 202 -10.12 -16.52 -6.19
N GLY A 203 -9.71 -16.78 -4.95
CA GLY A 203 -8.49 -16.21 -4.38
C GLY A 203 -7.23 -16.55 -5.20
N ALA A 204 -6.40 -15.55 -5.47
CA ALA A 204 -5.13 -15.71 -6.18
C ALA A 204 -3.94 -15.83 -5.20
N SER A 205 -2.91 -16.61 -5.59
CA SER A 205 -1.65 -16.71 -4.81
C SER A 205 -0.72 -15.54 -5.14
N ALA A 206 -1.06 -14.36 -4.64
CA ALA A 206 -0.39 -13.11 -4.94
C ALA A 206 -0.48 -12.13 -3.77
N VAL A 207 0.35 -11.07 -3.80
CA VAL A 207 0.21 -9.86 -2.97
C VAL A 207 0.33 -8.65 -3.89
N ILE A 208 -0.75 -7.93 -4.06
CA ILE A 208 -0.81 -6.77 -4.96
C ILE A 208 0.01 -5.62 -4.37
N ASP A 209 0.66 -4.82 -5.22
CA ASP A 209 1.33 -3.61 -4.75
C ASP A 209 0.30 -2.57 -4.30
N LYS A 210 0.47 -2.08 -3.04
CA LYS A 210 -0.49 -1.15 -2.44
C LYS A 210 -0.58 0.19 -3.16
N ASP A 211 0.52 0.68 -3.75
CA ASP A 211 0.54 1.98 -4.41
C ASP A 211 -0.29 1.92 -5.70
N TRP A 212 -0.16 0.83 -6.46
CA TRP A 212 -1.00 0.55 -7.63
C TRP A 212 -2.47 0.35 -7.26
N ALA A 213 -2.75 -0.42 -6.19
CA ALA A 213 -4.12 -0.65 -5.75
C ALA A 213 -4.77 0.65 -5.22
N SER A 214 -3.99 1.50 -4.54
CA SER A 214 -4.44 2.81 -4.08
C SER A 214 -4.74 3.77 -5.24
N ALA A 215 -3.90 3.78 -6.27
CA ALA A 215 -4.13 4.55 -7.48
C ALA A 215 -5.40 4.08 -8.19
N ARG A 216 -5.59 2.77 -8.34
CA ARG A 216 -6.78 2.20 -8.94
C ARG A 216 -8.06 2.53 -8.15
N LEU A 217 -8.02 2.43 -6.83
CA LEU A 217 -9.12 2.87 -5.98
C LEU A 217 -9.42 4.35 -6.20
N ALA A 218 -8.40 5.21 -6.14
CA ALA A 218 -8.55 6.66 -6.29
C ALA A 218 -9.19 7.04 -7.63
N GLU A 219 -8.82 6.34 -8.71
CA GLU A 219 -9.46 6.50 -10.02
C GLU A 219 -10.96 6.16 -9.97
N MET A 220 -11.31 5.00 -9.37
CA MET A 220 -12.68 4.45 -9.36
C MET A 220 -13.66 5.21 -8.47
N ILE A 221 -13.18 5.77 -7.36
CA ILE A 221 -14.01 6.57 -6.46
C ILE A 221 -14.00 8.07 -6.79
N ASP A 222 -13.37 8.42 -7.89
CA ASP A 222 -13.24 9.79 -8.37
C ASP A 222 -12.57 10.73 -7.35
N ALA A 223 -11.45 10.29 -6.77
CA ALA A 223 -10.69 11.09 -5.85
C ALA A 223 -10.01 12.29 -6.55
N ASP A 224 -9.86 13.39 -5.81
CA ASP A 224 -9.18 14.60 -6.30
C ASP A 224 -7.65 14.46 -6.20
N MET A 225 -7.17 13.71 -5.22
CA MET A 225 -5.74 13.56 -4.94
C MET A 225 -5.40 12.16 -4.44
N LEU A 226 -4.26 11.64 -4.90
CA LEU A 226 -3.61 10.47 -4.35
C LEU A 226 -2.37 10.92 -3.58
N ILE A 227 -2.23 10.52 -2.31
CA ILE A 227 -1.02 10.77 -1.52
C ILE A 227 -0.35 9.43 -1.23
N ILE A 228 0.88 9.27 -1.68
CA ILE A 228 1.70 8.08 -1.40
C ILE A 228 2.75 8.45 -0.35
N LEU A 229 2.61 7.88 0.84
CA LEU A 229 3.54 8.09 1.92
C LEU A 229 4.73 7.12 1.86
N THR A 230 5.92 7.68 2.01
CA THR A 230 7.19 6.94 1.91
C THR A 230 8.19 7.41 2.98
N ALA A 231 9.42 6.86 2.96
CA ALA A 231 10.47 7.20 3.93
C ALA A 231 11.22 8.50 3.61
N VAL A 232 11.06 9.04 2.41
CA VAL A 232 11.74 10.25 1.95
C VAL A 232 10.75 11.36 1.65
N GLU A 233 11.17 12.61 1.87
CA GLU A 233 10.32 13.78 1.71
C GLU A 233 9.95 14.04 0.26
N LYS A 234 10.87 13.81 -0.67
CA LYS A 234 10.70 14.04 -2.11
C LYS A 234 11.22 12.86 -2.92
N VAL A 235 10.83 12.80 -4.17
CA VAL A 235 11.43 11.91 -5.17
C VAL A 235 12.73 12.51 -5.66
N ALA A 236 13.77 11.68 -5.83
CA ALA A 236 15.05 12.12 -6.41
C ALA A 236 15.38 11.33 -7.68
N ILE A 237 16.03 12.01 -8.63
CA ILE A 237 16.77 11.37 -9.69
C ILE A 237 18.25 11.28 -9.31
N ASN A 238 18.97 10.30 -9.86
CA ASN A 238 20.36 10.00 -9.51
C ASN A 238 20.60 9.79 -8.01
N PHE A 239 19.63 9.22 -7.30
CA PHE A 239 19.69 9.02 -5.86
C PHE A 239 20.97 8.31 -5.43
N GLY A 240 21.67 8.91 -4.42
CA GLY A 240 22.94 8.43 -3.90
C GLY A 240 24.17 8.69 -4.78
N LYS A 241 24.04 9.52 -5.86
CA LYS A 241 25.16 9.95 -6.73
C LYS A 241 25.51 11.41 -6.49
N GLU A 242 26.68 11.83 -6.98
CA GLU A 242 27.13 13.25 -6.85
C GLU A 242 26.18 14.26 -7.49
N ASN A 243 25.44 13.86 -8.51
CA ASN A 243 24.45 14.68 -9.22
C ASN A 243 23.01 14.36 -8.79
N GLU A 244 22.80 13.96 -7.55
CA GLU A 244 21.47 13.76 -6.96
C GLU A 244 20.65 15.05 -7.04
N GLN A 245 19.41 14.92 -7.48
CA GLN A 245 18.48 16.04 -7.57
C GLN A 245 17.10 15.65 -7.02
N TRP A 246 16.64 16.39 -6.03
CA TRP A 246 15.31 16.26 -5.44
C TRP A 246 14.28 17.07 -6.23
N LEU A 247 13.12 16.48 -6.50
CA LEU A 247 12.11 17.05 -7.37
C LEU A 247 10.92 17.58 -6.56
N ASP A 248 10.55 18.85 -6.78
CA ASP A 248 9.30 19.43 -6.25
C ASP A 248 8.09 19.05 -7.10
N ARG A 249 8.29 19.04 -8.41
CA ARG A 249 7.27 18.66 -9.39
C ARG A 249 7.85 17.68 -10.39
N LEU A 250 6.99 16.79 -10.88
CA LEU A 250 7.34 15.80 -11.88
C LEU A 250 6.19 15.71 -12.88
N SER A 251 6.43 16.20 -14.11
CA SER A 251 5.46 16.07 -15.19
C SER A 251 5.30 14.60 -15.61
N LEU A 252 4.19 14.24 -16.24
CA LEU A 252 4.00 12.88 -16.76
C LEU A 252 5.06 12.50 -17.78
N SER A 253 5.48 13.46 -18.65
CA SER A 253 6.53 13.24 -19.64
C SER A 253 7.90 13.02 -19.00
N ASP A 254 8.24 13.79 -17.95
CA ASP A 254 9.49 13.59 -17.23
C ASP A 254 9.46 12.28 -16.42
N ALA A 255 8.31 11.92 -15.83
CA ALA A 255 8.15 10.65 -15.13
C ALA A 255 8.42 9.46 -16.06
N GLU A 256 7.84 9.45 -17.26
CA GLU A 256 8.09 8.42 -18.28
C GLU A 256 9.56 8.35 -18.65
N ARG A 257 10.18 9.48 -18.98
CA ARG A 257 11.60 9.56 -19.34
C ARG A 257 12.49 9.03 -18.21
N PHE A 258 12.29 9.48 -16.96
CA PHE A 258 13.11 9.06 -15.82
C PHE A 258 12.90 7.60 -15.44
N ILE A 259 11.70 7.03 -15.70
CA ILE A 259 11.44 5.60 -15.57
C ILE A 259 12.26 4.82 -16.60
N GLU A 260 12.24 5.22 -17.87
CA GLU A 260 12.99 4.59 -18.96
C GLU A 260 14.51 4.68 -18.73
N GLU A 261 15.00 5.83 -18.26
CA GLU A 261 16.40 6.05 -17.88
C GLU A 261 16.82 5.28 -16.62
N GLY A 262 15.89 4.67 -15.89
CA GLY A 262 16.17 3.82 -14.73
C GLY A 262 16.56 4.59 -13.46
N HIS A 263 16.09 5.83 -13.28
CA HIS A 263 16.40 6.63 -12.10
C HIS A 263 15.77 6.12 -10.80
N PHE A 264 14.70 5.33 -10.87
CA PHE A 264 13.94 4.89 -9.69
C PHE A 264 14.20 3.44 -9.33
N ALA A 265 14.46 3.17 -8.07
CA ALA A 265 14.71 1.82 -7.56
C ALA A 265 13.46 0.92 -7.75
N LYS A 266 13.63 -0.22 -8.44
CA LYS A 266 12.56 -1.14 -8.87
C LYS A 266 11.71 -1.70 -7.73
N GLY A 267 12.28 -1.92 -6.55
CA GLY A 267 11.57 -2.49 -5.39
C GLY A 267 10.95 -1.44 -4.44
N SER A 268 11.15 -0.13 -4.69
CA SER A 268 10.73 0.91 -3.74
C SER A 268 10.11 2.13 -4.41
N MET A 269 10.91 3.00 -5.06
CA MET A 269 10.42 4.27 -5.62
C MET A 269 9.70 4.09 -6.95
N LEU A 270 10.17 3.19 -7.82
CA LEU A 270 9.57 2.98 -9.15
C LEU A 270 8.06 2.71 -9.10
N PRO A 271 7.54 1.73 -8.33
CA PRO A 271 6.10 1.48 -8.31
C PRO A 271 5.28 2.66 -7.78
N LYS A 272 5.86 3.52 -6.93
CA LYS A 272 5.20 4.74 -6.42
C LYS A 272 5.05 5.79 -7.52
N VAL A 273 6.13 6.06 -8.26
CA VAL A 273 6.11 7.02 -9.36
C VAL A 273 5.18 6.54 -10.48
N GLU A 274 5.23 5.25 -10.83
CA GLU A 274 4.33 4.65 -11.83
C GLU A 274 2.85 4.77 -11.41
N ALA A 275 2.52 4.40 -10.18
CA ALA A 275 1.14 4.47 -9.65
C ALA A 275 0.64 5.92 -9.58
N ALA A 276 1.48 6.84 -9.11
CA ALA A 276 1.16 8.25 -9.04
C ALA A 276 0.96 8.87 -10.44
N ALA A 277 1.81 8.53 -11.41
CA ALA A 277 1.68 8.97 -12.79
C ALA A 277 0.42 8.39 -13.47
N SER A 278 0.09 7.12 -13.21
CA SER A 278 -1.15 6.50 -13.69
C SER A 278 -2.38 7.27 -13.19
N PHE A 279 -2.44 7.56 -11.90
CA PHE A 279 -3.54 8.34 -11.32
C PHE A 279 -3.62 9.76 -11.91
N ALA A 280 -2.52 10.49 -11.99
CA ALA A 280 -2.48 11.84 -12.54
C ALA A 280 -2.92 11.88 -14.02
N ARG A 281 -2.60 10.82 -14.81
CA ARG A 281 -3.01 10.69 -16.21
C ARG A 281 -4.49 10.40 -16.39
N SER A 282 -5.14 9.76 -15.41
CA SER A 282 -6.49 9.21 -15.54
C SER A 282 -7.57 10.28 -15.75
N ARG A 283 -7.33 11.54 -15.35
CA ARG A 283 -8.22 12.69 -15.59
C ARG A 283 -7.43 14.00 -15.50
N ALA A 284 -7.74 14.96 -16.36
CA ALA A 284 -7.15 16.31 -16.29
C ALA A 284 -7.38 16.97 -14.94
N GLY A 285 -6.35 17.62 -14.41
CA GLY A 285 -6.39 18.31 -13.11
C GLY A 285 -6.19 17.40 -11.88
N ARG A 286 -6.02 16.08 -12.05
CA ARG A 286 -5.59 15.19 -10.97
C ARG A 286 -4.12 15.37 -10.65
N GLU A 287 -3.81 15.35 -9.36
CA GLU A 287 -2.45 15.42 -8.85
C GLU A 287 -2.19 14.27 -7.89
N ALA A 288 -0.99 13.71 -7.95
CA ALA A 288 -0.51 12.79 -6.93
C ALA A 288 0.67 13.41 -6.18
N LEU A 289 0.72 13.19 -4.88
CA LEU A 289 1.78 13.66 -3.99
C LEU A 289 2.56 12.48 -3.43
N ILE A 290 3.89 12.51 -3.53
CA ILE A 290 4.78 11.58 -2.84
C ILE A 290 5.54 12.34 -1.78
N THR A 291 5.41 11.93 -0.50
CA THR A 291 6.07 12.59 0.63
C THR A 291 6.17 11.69 1.87
N VAL A 292 6.77 12.19 2.95
CA VAL A 292 6.75 11.53 4.26
C VAL A 292 5.46 11.85 5.03
N LEU A 293 5.09 10.96 5.94
CA LEU A 293 3.86 11.10 6.74
C LEU A 293 3.78 12.46 7.47
N SER A 294 4.85 12.87 8.14
CA SER A 294 4.92 14.13 8.90
C SER A 294 4.79 15.39 8.04
N LYS A 295 4.89 15.27 6.72
CA LYS A 295 4.83 16.36 5.75
C LYS A 295 3.59 16.32 4.84
N ALA A 296 2.67 15.37 5.07
CA ALA A 296 1.48 15.24 4.24
C ALA A 296 0.65 16.53 4.18
N LYS A 297 0.44 17.18 5.32
CA LYS A 297 -0.28 18.47 5.41
C LYS A 297 0.41 19.57 4.61
N GLU A 298 1.71 19.78 4.84
CA GLU A 298 2.51 20.79 4.11
C GLU A 298 2.57 20.48 2.61
N GLY A 299 2.61 19.18 2.25
CA GLY A 299 2.60 18.72 0.86
C GLY A 299 1.30 19.05 0.12
N ILE A 300 0.13 18.90 0.75
CA ILE A 300 -1.16 19.30 0.17
C ILE A 300 -1.21 20.82 -0.06
N GLU A 301 -0.56 21.61 0.82
CA GLU A 301 -0.43 23.05 0.68
C GLU A 301 0.61 23.46 -0.39
N GLY A 302 1.27 22.50 -1.05
CA GLY A 302 2.28 22.74 -2.08
C GLY A 302 3.64 23.24 -1.55
N LYS A 303 3.90 23.07 -0.25
CA LYS A 303 5.13 23.56 0.40
C LYS A 303 6.27 22.55 0.35
N THR A 304 5.97 21.28 0.18
CA THR A 304 6.96 20.19 0.15
C THR A 304 6.41 18.94 -0.53
N GLY A 305 7.24 17.88 -0.63
CA GLY A 305 6.92 16.66 -1.36
C GLY A 305 7.17 16.79 -2.86
N THR A 306 6.90 15.73 -3.60
CA THR A 306 6.92 15.75 -5.08
C THR A 306 5.51 15.63 -5.59
N VAL A 307 5.03 16.64 -6.30
CA VAL A 307 3.72 16.63 -6.97
C VAL A 307 3.89 16.09 -8.38
N ILE A 308 3.17 15.01 -8.70
CA ILE A 308 3.09 14.44 -10.05
C ILE A 308 1.80 14.91 -10.68
N CYS A 309 1.89 15.55 -11.84
CA CYS A 309 0.77 16.17 -12.56
C CYS A 309 0.98 16.15 -14.07
N GLN A 310 -0.07 16.48 -14.81
CA GLN A 310 -0.01 16.72 -16.25
C GLN A 310 0.82 17.93 -16.59
#